data_d57ae8a79e20e2c5fca66b0130ac5610
#
_entry.id   d57ae8a79e20e2c5fca66b0130ac5610
#
_cell.length_a   1.000
_cell.length_b   1.000
_cell.length_c   1.000
_cell.angle_alpha   90.00
_cell.angle_beta   90.00
_cell.angle_gamma   90.00
#
_symmetry.space_group_name_H-M   'P 1'
#
loop_
_entity.id
_entity.type
_entity.pdbx_description
1 polymer ?
#
loop_
_entity_poly.entity_id
_entity_poly.type
_entity_poly.pdbx_seq_one_letter_code
_entity_poly.pdbx_strand_id
1 'polypeptide(L)'
;MKCLCCGKDIDKNGENGWHKSCIKRFFGASKLPEIEIDDETLKKLADETVNNGLTVPGVQKKLSLHLISENKSPKLTIVNFPTGYILKPQVPQYETLPEAEHLVMSMADITGISTVPHALIGNNGNYAYITKRADRITNTDRTAMLAMEDFCQLDLRLTQDKY
;
A
#
# COMPACT_ATOMS: atom_id res chain seq x y z
N MET A 1 -18.97 12.43 3.67
CA MET A 1 -17.84 11.79 2.96
C MET A 1 -17.37 10.61 3.78
N LYS A 2 -17.09 9.48 3.16
CA LYS A 2 -16.58 8.28 3.85
C LYS A 2 -15.06 8.30 3.98
N CYS A 3 -14.54 7.80 5.08
CA CYS A 3 -13.10 7.73 5.33
C CYS A 3 -12.45 6.65 4.45
N LEU A 4 -11.42 7.01 3.72
CA LEU A 4 -10.67 6.14 2.81
C LEU A 4 -9.92 4.98 3.52
N CYS A 5 -9.85 5.02 4.86
CA CYS A 5 -9.23 3.96 5.66
C CYS A 5 -10.25 3.04 6.34
N CYS A 6 -11.29 3.58 6.96
CA CYS A 6 -12.22 2.80 7.79
C CYS A 6 -13.66 2.79 7.29
N GLY A 7 -13.98 3.45 6.18
CA GLY A 7 -15.31 3.50 5.58
C GLY A 7 -16.39 4.27 6.38
N LYS A 8 -16.08 4.77 7.58
CA LYS A 8 -17.04 5.52 8.42
C LYS A 8 -17.14 6.97 7.97
N ASP A 9 -18.22 7.65 8.36
CA ASP A 9 -18.40 9.06 8.03
C ASP A 9 -17.33 9.93 8.68
N ILE A 10 -16.77 10.86 7.89
CA ILE A 10 -15.76 11.81 8.36
C ILE A 10 -16.46 13.02 8.91
N ASP A 11 -16.08 13.43 10.14
CA ASP A 11 -16.43 14.69 10.74
C ASP A 11 -15.64 15.87 10.12
N LYS A 12 -15.91 17.09 10.60
CA LYS A 12 -15.25 18.32 10.11
C LYS A 12 -13.73 18.36 10.31
N ASN A 13 -13.15 17.42 11.06
CA ASN A 13 -11.73 17.36 11.40
C ASN A 13 -10.92 16.38 10.54
N GLY A 14 -11.50 15.84 9.47
CA GLY A 14 -10.80 14.97 8.53
C GLY A 14 -9.76 15.70 7.69
N GLU A 15 -8.79 14.96 7.18
CA GLU A 15 -7.71 15.44 6.30
C GLU A 15 -7.67 14.57 5.03
N ASN A 16 -7.88 15.19 3.87
CA ASN A 16 -7.82 14.53 2.55
C ASN A 16 -8.55 13.17 2.47
N GLY A 17 -9.77 13.12 3.03
CA GLY A 17 -10.57 11.88 3.02
C GLY A 17 -10.22 10.90 4.15
N TRP A 18 -9.46 11.28 5.16
CA TRP A 18 -9.11 10.44 6.29
C TRP A 18 -9.47 11.08 7.64
N HIS A 19 -9.82 10.26 8.64
CA HIS A 19 -9.82 10.71 10.03
C HIS A 19 -8.38 10.88 10.53
N LYS A 20 -8.12 11.89 11.35
CA LYS A 20 -6.82 12.05 12.03
C LYS A 20 -6.41 10.82 12.85
N SER A 21 -7.37 10.16 13.49
CA SER A 21 -7.14 8.91 14.21
C SER A 21 -6.72 7.74 13.30
N CYS A 22 -7.29 7.67 12.09
CA CYS A 22 -6.89 6.68 11.08
C CYS A 22 -5.48 6.95 10.56
N ILE A 23 -5.12 8.20 10.28
CA ILE A 23 -3.77 8.60 9.89
C ILE A 23 -2.76 8.17 10.96
N LYS A 24 -3.02 8.52 12.22
CA LYS A 24 -2.14 8.14 13.35
C LYS A 24 -1.99 6.63 13.49
N ARG A 25 -3.09 5.88 13.40
CA ARG A 25 -3.07 4.41 13.51
C ARG A 25 -2.36 3.75 12.34
N PHE A 26 -2.57 4.24 11.11
CA PHE A 26 -2.05 3.64 9.89
C PHE A 26 -0.58 4.03 9.65
N PHE A 27 -0.23 5.30 9.77
CA PHE A 27 1.12 5.81 9.46
C PHE A 27 1.96 6.11 10.70
N GLY A 28 1.38 6.19 11.90
CA GLY A 28 2.07 6.72 13.08
C GLY A 28 2.32 8.23 13.01
N ALA A 29 1.78 8.92 12.02
CA ALA A 29 2.00 10.33 11.72
C ALA A 29 0.82 11.20 12.18
N SER A 30 1.06 12.50 12.38
CA SER A 30 0.04 13.48 12.73
C SER A 30 -0.70 14.04 11.50
N LYS A 31 -0.13 13.91 10.31
CA LYS A 31 -0.68 14.34 9.02
C LYS A 31 -0.63 13.21 8.03
N LEU A 32 -1.50 13.26 7.01
CA LEU A 32 -1.49 12.31 5.90
C LEU A 32 -0.18 12.48 5.11
N PRO A 33 0.58 11.39 4.88
CA PRO A 33 1.78 11.47 4.06
C PRO A 33 1.47 11.87 2.63
N GLU A 34 2.27 12.77 2.07
CA GLU A 34 2.25 13.07 0.64
C GLU A 34 2.94 11.96 -0.14
N ILE A 35 2.38 11.60 -1.30
CA ILE A 35 3.02 10.68 -2.24
C ILE A 35 3.76 11.53 -3.26
N GLU A 36 5.09 11.56 -3.18
CA GLU A 36 5.95 12.25 -4.15
C GLU A 36 6.37 11.30 -5.28
N ILE A 37 5.42 10.86 -6.08
CA ILE A 37 5.70 9.99 -7.22
C ILE A 37 4.85 10.50 -8.39
N ASP A 38 5.53 11.04 -9.40
CA ASP A 38 4.86 11.40 -10.66
C ASP A 38 4.53 10.14 -11.50
N ASP A 39 3.59 10.27 -12.41
CA ASP A 39 3.12 9.16 -13.23
C ASP A 39 4.20 8.57 -14.15
N GLU A 40 5.18 9.37 -14.56
CA GLU A 40 6.30 8.92 -15.39
C GLU A 40 7.28 8.08 -14.57
N THR A 41 7.58 8.50 -13.37
CA THR A 41 8.38 7.74 -12.38
C THR A 41 7.65 6.46 -11.98
N LEU A 42 6.33 6.51 -11.77
CA LEU A 42 5.50 5.32 -11.54
C LEU A 42 5.60 4.30 -12.66
N LYS A 43 5.56 4.75 -13.91
CA LYS A 43 5.70 3.86 -15.09
C LYS A 43 7.11 3.29 -15.20
N LYS A 44 8.15 4.13 -15.11
CA LYS A 44 9.55 3.68 -15.20
C LYS A 44 9.91 2.66 -14.12
N LEU A 45 9.54 2.95 -12.88
CA LEU A 45 9.83 2.06 -11.75
C LEU A 45 9.03 0.75 -11.81
N ALA A 46 7.80 0.78 -12.33
CA ALA A 46 7.05 -0.45 -12.57
C ALA A 46 7.73 -1.33 -13.64
N ASP A 47 8.34 -0.73 -14.66
CA ASP A 47 9.06 -1.45 -15.72
C ASP A 47 10.46 -1.91 -15.26
N GLU A 48 11.18 -1.10 -14.49
CA GLU A 48 12.50 -1.45 -13.91
C GLU A 48 12.40 -2.52 -12.82
N THR A 49 11.33 -2.52 -12.03
CA THR A 49 11.12 -3.51 -10.96
C THR A 49 10.90 -4.91 -11.53
N VAL A 50 10.34 -5.03 -12.72
CA VAL A 50 10.22 -6.31 -13.43
C VAL A 50 11.62 -6.84 -13.82
N ASN A 51 12.52 -5.96 -14.25
CA ASN A 51 13.84 -6.33 -14.76
C ASN A 51 14.87 -6.65 -13.66
N ASN A 52 14.72 -6.14 -12.44
CA ASN A 52 15.73 -6.23 -11.36
C ASN A 52 15.38 -7.23 -10.24
N GLY A 53 14.33 -8.04 -10.39
CA GLY A 53 13.96 -9.04 -9.38
C GLY A 53 13.49 -8.46 -8.04
N LEU A 54 13.28 -7.14 -7.97
CA LEU A 54 12.80 -6.43 -6.76
C LEU A 54 11.27 -6.48 -6.61
N THR A 55 10.59 -7.25 -7.46
CA THR A 55 9.15 -7.36 -7.47
C THR A 55 8.63 -8.21 -6.31
N VAL A 56 7.63 -7.67 -5.65
CA VAL A 56 6.67 -8.51 -4.94
C VAL A 56 5.91 -9.30 -6.02
N PRO A 57 5.87 -10.64 -6.01
CA PRO A 57 5.21 -11.43 -7.06
C PRO A 57 3.75 -11.03 -7.29
N GLY A 58 3.30 -10.96 -8.52
CA GLY A 58 1.91 -10.68 -8.89
C GLY A 58 1.76 -9.91 -10.20
N VAL A 59 0.58 -10.00 -10.81
CA VAL A 59 0.26 -9.41 -12.13
C VAL A 59 0.07 -7.90 -12.08
N GLN A 60 -0.39 -7.34 -10.93
CA GLN A 60 -0.63 -5.92 -10.78
C GLN A 60 0.65 -5.16 -10.45
N LYS A 61 0.85 -4.00 -11.09
CA LYS A 61 1.94 -3.05 -10.76
C LYS A 61 1.83 -2.64 -9.28
N LYS A 62 2.93 -2.76 -8.55
CA LYS A 62 2.97 -2.43 -7.13
C LYS A 62 4.33 -1.85 -6.76
N LEU A 63 4.32 -0.87 -5.88
CA LEU A 63 5.48 -0.11 -5.45
C LEU A 63 5.71 -0.32 -3.96
N SER A 64 6.95 -0.56 -3.59
CA SER A 64 7.36 -0.57 -2.19
C SER A 64 7.70 0.84 -1.75
N LEU A 65 7.06 1.32 -0.68
CA LEU A 65 7.22 2.67 -0.17
C LEU A 65 7.76 2.69 1.25
N HIS A 66 8.60 3.69 1.53
CA HIS A 66 9.09 4.01 2.87
C HIS A 66 8.48 5.32 3.34
N LEU A 67 8.08 5.37 4.61
CA LEU A 67 7.59 6.58 5.25
C LEU A 67 8.76 7.35 5.86
N ILE A 68 9.03 8.53 5.34
CA ILE A 68 9.99 9.48 5.89
C ILE A 68 9.22 10.53 6.68
N SER A 69 9.62 10.76 7.93
CA SER A 69 9.04 11.77 8.82
C SER A 69 10.06 12.86 9.13
N GLU A 70 10.48 13.61 8.12
CA GLU A 70 11.36 14.76 8.29
C GLU A 70 10.54 16.06 8.37
N ASN A 71 10.95 16.95 9.28
CA ASN A 71 10.45 18.34 9.38
C ASN A 71 8.93 18.53 9.41
N LYS A 72 8.18 17.68 10.14
CA LYS A 72 6.72 17.77 10.35
C LYS A 72 5.83 17.51 9.12
N SER A 73 6.40 17.12 7.98
CA SER A 73 5.65 16.70 6.79
C SER A 73 6.03 15.27 6.45
N PRO A 74 5.19 14.28 6.78
CA PRO A 74 5.47 12.89 6.44
C PRO A 74 5.33 12.71 4.92
N LYS A 75 6.26 11.94 4.31
CA LYS A 75 6.29 11.65 2.88
C LYS A 75 6.46 10.15 2.65
N LEU A 76 5.78 9.63 1.66
CA LEU A 76 5.98 8.27 1.14
C LEU A 76 6.91 8.34 -0.07
N THR A 77 8.06 7.71 0.04
CA THR A 77 9.08 7.70 -1.00
C THR A 77 9.44 6.28 -1.42
N ILE A 78 9.91 6.13 -2.66
CA ILE A 78 10.47 4.88 -3.15
C ILE A 78 11.94 4.84 -2.75
N VAL A 79 12.32 3.75 -2.07
CA VAL A 79 13.72 3.52 -1.71
C VAL A 79 14.05 2.04 -1.86
N ASN A 80 15.29 1.74 -2.26
CA ASN A 80 15.84 0.37 -2.32
C ASN A 80 16.14 -0.19 -0.92
N PHE A 81 15.23 -0.02 0.04
CA PHE A 81 15.40 -0.42 1.43
C PHE A 81 14.17 -1.20 1.92
N PRO A 82 14.26 -1.96 3.04
CA PRO A 82 13.10 -2.66 3.58
C PRO A 82 12.00 -1.66 3.92
N THR A 83 11.03 -1.57 3.03
CA THR A 83 9.94 -0.61 3.08
C THR A 83 8.76 -1.15 3.87
N GLY A 84 8.01 -0.27 4.53
CA GLY A 84 6.88 -0.65 5.38
C GLY A 84 5.54 -0.74 4.66
N TYR A 85 5.44 -0.27 3.40
CA TYR A 85 4.18 -0.14 2.67
C TYR A 85 4.28 -0.67 1.25
N ILE A 86 3.14 -1.12 0.73
CA ILE A 86 2.94 -1.45 -0.68
C ILE A 86 1.85 -0.52 -1.21
N LEU A 87 2.12 0.16 -2.31
CA LEU A 87 1.16 0.96 -3.06
C LEU A 87 0.81 0.25 -4.36
N LYS A 88 -0.48 0.14 -4.67
CA LYS A 88 -1.00 -0.37 -5.93
C LYS A 88 -1.82 0.73 -6.59
N PRO A 89 -1.25 1.42 -7.58
CA PRO A 89 -1.93 2.50 -8.28
C PRO A 89 -3.04 1.98 -9.19
N GLN A 90 -3.94 2.89 -9.59
CA GLN A 90 -4.91 2.63 -10.65
C GLN A 90 -4.19 2.26 -11.94
N VAL A 91 -4.71 1.28 -12.65
CA VAL A 91 -4.20 0.84 -13.95
C VAL A 91 -5.27 1.04 -15.03
N PRO A 92 -4.90 1.43 -16.27
CA PRO A 92 -5.89 1.73 -17.32
C PRO A 92 -6.75 0.53 -17.75
N GLN A 93 -6.24 -0.69 -17.58
CA GLN A 93 -6.92 -1.92 -18.01
C GLN A 93 -8.12 -2.30 -17.16
N TYR A 94 -8.15 -1.85 -15.90
CA TYR A 94 -9.21 -2.18 -14.95
C TYR A 94 -9.62 -0.92 -14.18
N GLU A 95 -10.79 -0.41 -14.48
CA GLU A 95 -11.37 0.72 -13.75
C GLU A 95 -11.64 0.34 -12.30
N THR A 96 -11.40 1.28 -11.39
CA THR A 96 -11.70 1.14 -9.95
C THR A 96 -11.04 -0.06 -9.25
N LEU A 97 -9.92 -0.57 -9.78
CA LEU A 97 -9.24 -1.73 -9.20
C LEU A 97 -8.75 -1.51 -7.76
N PRO A 98 -8.16 -0.35 -7.39
CA PRO A 98 -7.82 -0.03 -6.00
C PRO A 98 -9.02 -0.06 -5.05
N GLU A 99 -10.16 0.49 -5.48
CA GLU A 99 -11.39 0.52 -4.69
C GLU A 99 -11.98 -0.88 -4.52
N ALA A 100 -11.95 -1.70 -5.58
CA ALA A 100 -12.40 -3.09 -5.52
C ALA A 100 -11.54 -3.91 -4.55
N GLU A 101 -10.21 -3.75 -4.58
CA GLU A 101 -9.32 -4.42 -3.64
C GLU A 101 -9.59 -3.99 -2.19
N HIS A 102 -9.72 -2.68 -1.95
CA HIS A 102 -10.06 -2.17 -0.63
C HIS A 102 -11.42 -2.68 -0.12
N LEU A 103 -12.41 -2.77 -1.01
CA LEU A 103 -13.72 -3.31 -0.67
C LEU A 103 -13.64 -4.78 -0.24
N VAL A 104 -12.95 -5.61 -1.04
CA VAL A 104 -12.79 -7.06 -0.74
C VAL A 104 -12.06 -7.27 0.59
N MET A 105 -10.98 -6.51 0.84
CA MET A 105 -10.26 -6.57 2.10
C MET A 105 -11.14 -6.12 3.28
N SER A 106 -11.95 -5.07 3.10
CA SER A 106 -12.90 -4.63 4.12
C SER A 106 -14.00 -5.67 4.40
N MET A 107 -14.48 -6.38 3.38
CA MET A 107 -15.42 -7.49 3.55
C MET A 107 -14.78 -8.64 4.32
N ALA A 108 -13.51 -8.96 4.04
CA ALA A 108 -12.76 -9.98 4.78
C ALA A 108 -12.66 -9.61 6.27
N ASP A 109 -12.32 -8.35 6.59
CA ASP A 109 -12.29 -7.86 7.99
C ASP A 109 -13.66 -8.01 8.68
N ILE A 110 -14.75 -7.64 8.01
CA ILE A 110 -16.11 -7.74 8.56
C ILE A 110 -16.51 -9.20 8.83
N THR A 111 -16.03 -10.12 8.01
CA THR A 111 -16.30 -11.57 8.19
C THR A 111 -15.36 -12.24 9.20
N GLY A 112 -14.45 -11.48 9.82
CA GLY A 112 -13.55 -12.00 10.85
C GLY A 112 -12.26 -12.62 10.31
N ILE A 113 -12.00 -12.50 9.01
CA ILE A 113 -10.70 -12.87 8.43
C ILE A 113 -9.68 -11.79 8.79
N SER A 114 -8.59 -12.18 9.44
CA SER A 114 -7.52 -11.23 9.79
C SER A 114 -6.80 -10.74 8.54
N THR A 115 -6.86 -9.45 8.27
CA THR A 115 -6.17 -8.81 7.15
C THR A 115 -5.02 -7.93 7.61
N VAL A 116 -4.12 -7.60 6.68
CA VAL A 116 -3.14 -6.53 6.91
C VAL A 116 -3.83 -5.17 6.90
N PRO A 117 -3.32 -4.17 7.64
CA PRO A 117 -3.85 -2.81 7.56
C PRO A 117 -3.84 -2.30 6.12
N HIS A 118 -4.98 -1.89 5.62
CA HIS A 118 -5.18 -1.44 4.25
C HIS A 118 -6.05 -0.19 4.17
N ALA A 119 -5.94 0.56 3.08
CA ALA A 119 -6.71 1.78 2.84
C ALA A 119 -6.65 2.22 1.38
N LEU A 120 -7.41 3.24 1.04
CA LEU A 120 -7.25 4.04 -0.17
C LEU A 120 -6.51 5.34 0.14
N ILE A 121 -5.69 5.81 -0.80
CA ILE A 121 -5.02 7.09 -0.73
C ILE A 121 -5.16 7.82 -2.07
N GLY A 122 -5.34 9.15 -2.04
CA GLY A 122 -5.40 9.95 -3.26
C GLY A 122 -4.05 9.96 -3.98
N ASN A 123 -4.06 9.80 -5.29
CA ASN A 123 -2.88 9.84 -6.16
C ASN A 123 -3.26 10.43 -7.52
N ASN A 124 -2.79 11.65 -7.82
CA ASN A 124 -2.98 12.34 -9.11
C ASN A 124 -4.43 12.30 -9.65
N GLY A 125 -5.41 12.62 -8.79
CA GLY A 125 -6.83 12.64 -9.16
C GLY A 125 -7.54 11.30 -9.16
N ASN A 126 -6.81 10.20 -8.97
CA ASN A 126 -7.33 8.84 -8.78
C ASN A 126 -7.11 8.35 -7.35
N TYR A 127 -7.56 7.14 -7.07
CA TYR A 127 -7.17 6.42 -5.86
C TYR A 127 -6.08 5.39 -6.15
N ALA A 128 -5.25 5.14 -5.14
CA ALA A 128 -4.36 3.99 -5.08
C ALA A 128 -4.70 3.18 -3.82
N TYR A 129 -4.60 1.87 -3.89
CA TYR A 129 -4.67 1.00 -2.72
C TYR A 129 -3.32 1.01 -2.01
N ILE A 130 -3.33 1.18 -0.69
CA ILE A 130 -2.13 1.13 0.14
C ILE A 130 -2.29 0.13 1.27
N THR A 131 -1.27 -0.66 1.53
CA THR A 131 -1.25 -1.63 2.63
C THR A 131 0.08 -1.63 3.35
N LYS A 132 0.06 -1.99 4.65
CA LYS A 132 1.28 -2.29 5.40
C LYS A 132 1.82 -3.65 5.01
N ARG A 133 3.14 -3.78 5.00
CA ARG A 133 3.79 -5.07 4.77
C ARG A 133 3.74 -5.91 6.04
N ALA A 134 3.16 -7.12 5.94
CA ALA A 134 3.11 -8.09 7.03
C ALA A 134 4.47 -8.77 7.27
N ASP A 135 5.32 -8.79 6.24
CA ASP A 135 6.63 -9.45 6.25
C ASP A 135 7.76 -8.55 6.80
N ARG A 136 7.41 -7.46 7.50
CA ARG A 136 8.38 -6.55 8.11
C ARG A 136 8.20 -6.50 9.62
N ILE A 137 9.26 -6.84 10.36
CA ILE A 137 9.36 -6.61 11.80
C ILE A 137 10.27 -5.42 12.01
N THR A 138 9.70 -4.34 12.52
CA THR A 138 10.47 -3.13 12.86
C THR A 138 10.65 -3.09 14.37
N ASN A 139 11.88 -3.28 14.83
CA ASN A 139 12.32 -2.94 16.17
C ASN A 139 13.02 -1.59 16.13
N THR A 140 13.26 -0.96 17.28
CA THR A 140 13.77 0.41 17.42
C THR A 140 14.99 0.73 16.53
N ASP A 141 15.82 -0.26 16.19
CA ASP A 141 17.09 -0.02 15.50
C ASP A 141 17.26 -0.83 14.20
N ARG A 142 16.39 -1.80 13.92
CA ARG A 142 16.52 -2.64 12.73
C ARG A 142 15.15 -3.08 12.22
N THR A 143 15.01 -3.09 10.88
CA THR A 143 13.90 -3.75 10.21
C THR A 143 14.35 -5.10 9.69
N ALA A 144 13.77 -6.19 10.19
CA ALA A 144 13.98 -7.53 9.70
C ALA A 144 12.88 -7.91 8.69
N MET A 145 13.25 -8.73 7.72
CA MET A 145 12.33 -9.30 6.75
C MET A 145 12.01 -10.73 7.12
N LEU A 146 10.70 -11.04 7.25
CA LEU A 146 10.24 -12.42 7.37
C LEU A 146 10.23 -13.08 5.99
N ALA A 147 10.62 -14.34 5.95
CA ALA A 147 10.37 -15.16 4.77
C ALA A 147 8.85 -15.28 4.57
N MET A 148 8.40 -15.09 3.33
CA MET A 148 7.00 -15.17 2.95
C MET A 148 6.90 -15.88 1.62
N GLU A 149 6.02 -16.87 1.54
CA GLU A 149 5.69 -17.59 0.33
C GLU A 149 4.19 -17.50 0.08
N ASP A 150 3.81 -17.38 -1.17
CA ASP A 150 2.40 -17.47 -1.56
C ASP A 150 2.02 -18.94 -1.85
N PHE A 151 0.72 -19.20 -1.99
CA PHE A 151 0.24 -20.57 -2.24
C PHE A 151 0.75 -21.17 -3.55
N CYS A 152 1.03 -20.35 -4.56
CA CYS A 152 1.63 -20.82 -5.82
C CYS A 152 3.05 -21.36 -5.56
N GLN A 153 3.84 -20.67 -4.74
CA GLN A 153 5.18 -21.11 -4.35
C GLN A 153 5.13 -22.38 -3.47
N LEU A 154 4.19 -22.43 -2.51
CA LEU A 154 3.98 -23.62 -1.67
C LEU A 154 3.56 -24.84 -2.50
N ASP A 155 2.82 -24.61 -3.58
CA ASP A 155 2.38 -25.67 -4.53
C ASP A 155 3.45 -26.04 -5.56
N LEU A 156 4.66 -25.45 -5.43
CA LEU A 156 5.80 -25.63 -6.33
C LEU A 156 5.50 -25.26 -7.79
N ARG A 157 4.59 -24.33 -8.01
CA ARG A 157 4.21 -23.83 -9.33
C ARG A 157 5.03 -22.60 -9.71
N LEU A 158 5.19 -22.40 -11.00
CA LEU A 158 5.83 -21.19 -11.52
C LEU A 158 4.89 -19.99 -11.46
N THR A 159 5.44 -18.79 -11.43
CA THR A 159 4.66 -17.54 -11.39
C THR A 159 3.67 -17.41 -12.56
N GLN A 160 4.01 -17.97 -13.71
CA GLN A 160 3.15 -18.03 -14.90
C GLN A 160 1.90 -18.93 -14.73
N ASP A 161 1.93 -19.86 -13.79
CA ASP A 161 0.84 -20.79 -13.50
C ASP A 161 -0.11 -20.26 -12.42
N LYS A 162 0.06 -18.97 -12.03
CA LYS A 162 -0.64 -18.36 -10.89
C LYS A 162 -2.08 -17.98 -11.19
N TYR A 163 -2.43 -17.85 -12.50
CA TYR A 163 -3.76 -17.42 -12.98
C TYR A 163 -4.20 -18.25 -14.18
#